data_90fa47fcc13825f88396d7f43b68f85e
#
_entry.id   90fa47fcc13825f88396d7f43b68f85e
#
_cell.length_a   1.000
_cell.length_b   1.000
_cell.length_c   1.000
_cell.angle_alpha   90.00
_cell.angle_beta   90.00
_cell.angle_gamma   90.00
#
_symmetry.space_group_name_H-M   'P 1'
#
loop_
_entity.id
_entity.type
_entity.pdbx_description
1 polymer ?
#
loop_
_entity_poly.entity_id
_entity_poly.type
_entity_poly.pdbx_seq_one_letter_code
_entity_poly.pdbx_strand_id
1 'polypeptide(L)'
;MIPPSGNAAFAAAMEEILAVYARPPDPARPLVCFDECGKDLKAHTRPPQFARPGRVAREDADYVRGGSVNGFLACAPHLGWRHLTITARRTAIDFAHALRALVDVHFPDAAGIVLVTDNLNTHRPAALYQAFPPAEAWRILQKLEWHYTPKHGSWLNMAELELSVLQRQCLDRRIPDVPTLEREVTAWVAARNAERLTLSWHFTMEAARSRLPWLYPCHE
;
A
#
# COMPACT_ATOMS: atom_id res chain seq x y z
N MET A 1 -10.81 11.30 3.55
CA MET A 1 -11.31 12.64 3.97
C MET A 1 -11.45 12.62 5.48
N ILE A 2 -11.00 13.66 6.18
CA ILE A 2 -11.15 13.75 7.64
C ILE A 2 -12.62 14.10 7.92
N PRO A 3 -13.31 13.42 8.89
CA PRO A 3 -14.68 13.75 9.24
C PRO A 3 -14.82 15.21 9.68
N PRO A 4 -15.91 15.90 9.28
CA PRO A 4 -16.11 17.32 9.61
C PRO A 4 -16.59 17.56 11.05
N SER A 5 -16.99 16.51 11.76
CA SER A 5 -17.54 16.58 13.13
C SER A 5 -17.02 15.43 13.98
N GLY A 6 -17.24 15.50 15.29
CA GLY A 6 -16.81 14.50 16.27
C GLY A 6 -17.13 13.07 15.85
N ASN A 7 -16.11 12.21 15.85
CA ASN A 7 -16.23 10.80 15.47
C ASN A 7 -15.30 9.97 16.35
N ALA A 8 -15.82 9.48 17.47
CA ALA A 8 -15.06 8.69 18.42
C ALA A 8 -14.41 7.43 17.79
N ALA A 9 -15.10 6.76 16.89
CA ALA A 9 -14.56 5.57 16.20
C ALA A 9 -13.39 5.94 15.29
N PHE A 10 -13.47 7.07 14.57
CA PHE A 10 -12.36 7.56 13.77
C PHE A 10 -11.17 7.96 14.65
N ALA A 11 -11.42 8.71 15.73
CA ALA A 11 -10.37 9.14 16.66
C ALA A 11 -9.65 7.94 17.28
N ALA A 12 -10.39 6.94 17.77
CA ALA A 12 -9.82 5.73 18.35
C ALA A 12 -8.94 4.96 17.34
N ALA A 13 -9.44 4.71 16.14
CA ALA A 13 -8.67 3.99 15.11
C ALA A 13 -7.46 4.82 14.61
N MET A 14 -7.57 6.15 14.53
CA MET A 14 -6.45 7.02 14.20
C MET A 14 -5.37 6.94 15.27
N GLU A 15 -5.73 7.07 16.55
CA GLU A 15 -4.76 7.00 17.67
C GLU A 15 -4.10 5.61 17.76
N GLU A 16 -4.84 4.53 17.48
CA GLU A 16 -4.28 3.19 17.39
C GLU A 16 -3.15 3.12 16.35
N ILE A 17 -3.39 3.63 15.14
CA ILE A 17 -2.36 3.65 14.08
C ILE A 17 -1.16 4.52 14.49
N LEU A 18 -1.41 5.71 15.06
CA LEU A 18 -0.34 6.59 15.51
C LEU A 18 0.49 5.95 16.64
N ALA A 19 -0.15 5.21 17.55
CA ALA A 19 0.55 4.44 18.58
C ALA A 19 1.41 3.33 18.00
N VAL A 20 0.92 2.63 16.95
CA VAL A 20 1.72 1.63 16.21
C VAL A 20 2.96 2.27 15.59
N TYR A 21 2.81 3.43 14.94
CA TYR A 21 3.93 4.13 14.31
C TYR A 21 4.95 4.72 15.30
N ALA A 22 4.54 4.98 16.53
CA ALA A 22 5.42 5.44 17.60
C ALA A 22 6.23 4.30 18.27
N ARG A 23 5.93 3.04 17.95
CA ARG A 23 6.69 1.90 18.50
C ARG A 23 8.13 1.92 17.99
N PRO A 24 9.11 1.58 18.83
CA PRO A 24 10.48 1.35 18.35
C PRO A 24 10.51 0.27 17.27
N PRO A 25 11.35 0.41 16.23
CA PRO A 25 11.52 -0.64 15.23
C PRO A 25 11.98 -1.95 15.85
N ASP A 26 11.30 -3.05 15.53
CA ASP A 26 11.65 -4.39 15.96
C ASP A 26 11.88 -5.28 14.72
N PRO A 27 13.12 -5.72 14.44
CA PRO A 27 13.40 -6.59 13.29
C PRO A 27 12.71 -7.96 13.35
N ALA A 28 12.42 -8.47 14.56
CA ALA A 28 11.70 -9.72 14.74
C ALA A 28 10.18 -9.57 14.49
N ARG A 29 9.66 -8.34 14.55
CA ARG A 29 8.25 -7.98 14.33
C ARG A 29 8.14 -6.75 13.44
N PRO A 30 8.55 -6.82 12.16
CA PRO A 30 8.57 -5.68 11.29
C PRO A 30 7.17 -5.07 11.13
N LEU A 31 7.12 -3.74 11.11
CA LEU A 31 5.95 -2.99 10.67
C LEU A 31 5.86 -3.06 9.15
N VAL A 32 4.73 -3.53 8.63
CA VAL A 32 4.41 -3.56 7.21
C VAL A 32 3.11 -2.82 6.97
N CYS A 33 3.16 -1.83 6.10
CA CYS A 33 1.99 -1.12 5.58
C CYS A 33 1.60 -1.75 4.25
N PHE A 34 0.31 -2.04 4.07
CA PHE A 34 -0.22 -2.75 2.93
C PHE A 34 -1.39 -1.97 2.31
N ASP A 35 -1.37 -1.83 0.97
CA ASP A 35 -2.40 -1.12 0.24
C ASP A 35 -2.48 -1.59 -1.22
N GLU A 36 -3.49 -1.16 -1.96
CA GLU A 36 -3.71 -1.54 -3.35
C GLU A 36 -3.77 -0.35 -4.30
N CYS A 37 -3.39 -0.58 -5.54
CA CYS A 37 -3.55 0.38 -6.62
C CYS A 37 -4.06 -0.30 -7.89
N GLY A 38 -4.76 0.47 -8.72
CA GLY A 38 -5.16 0.05 -10.06
C GLY A 38 -4.28 0.72 -11.12
N LYS A 39 -4.03 0.02 -12.22
CA LYS A 39 -3.37 0.58 -13.40
C LYS A 39 -4.11 0.21 -14.67
N ASP A 40 -4.52 1.24 -15.43
CA ASP A 40 -5.01 1.07 -16.80
C ASP A 40 -3.82 0.87 -17.73
N LEU A 41 -3.89 -0.19 -18.54
CA LEU A 41 -2.91 -0.46 -19.58
C LEU A 41 -3.32 0.28 -20.86
N LYS A 42 -2.40 1.10 -21.38
CA LYS A 42 -2.63 1.95 -22.54
C LYS A 42 -1.42 1.90 -23.46
N ALA A 43 -1.63 1.44 -24.70
CA ALA A 43 -0.61 1.48 -25.73
C ALA A 43 -0.72 2.75 -26.58
N HIS A 44 0.41 3.20 -27.12
CA HIS A 44 0.41 4.29 -28.09
C HIS A 44 -0.16 3.81 -29.42
N THR A 45 -0.99 4.63 -30.05
CA THR A 45 -1.46 4.40 -31.44
C THR A 45 -0.36 4.74 -32.44
N ARG A 46 0.48 5.71 -32.12
CA ARG A 46 1.66 6.13 -32.89
C ARG A 46 2.86 6.31 -31.95
N PRO A 47 4.09 6.08 -32.41
CA PRO A 47 5.27 6.33 -31.59
C PRO A 47 5.32 7.77 -31.07
N PRO A 48 5.60 8.00 -29.78
CA PRO A 48 5.76 9.34 -29.23
C PRO A 48 6.96 10.04 -29.84
N GLN A 49 6.84 11.34 -30.02
CA GLN A 49 7.95 12.19 -30.47
C GLN A 49 8.62 12.80 -29.24
N PHE A 50 9.86 12.43 -29.00
CA PHE A 50 10.64 12.97 -27.90
C PHE A 50 11.02 14.43 -28.13
N ALA A 51 11.19 15.17 -27.04
CA ALA A 51 11.69 16.55 -27.08
C ALA A 51 13.04 16.63 -27.77
N ARG A 52 13.23 17.66 -28.61
CA ARG A 52 14.49 18.01 -29.28
C ARG A 52 14.69 19.53 -29.18
N PRO A 53 15.89 20.06 -29.35
CA PRO A 53 16.10 21.49 -29.40
C PRO A 53 15.12 22.19 -30.37
N GLY A 54 14.33 23.15 -29.88
CA GLY A 54 13.28 23.83 -30.64
C GLY A 54 11.99 23.09 -30.86
N ARG A 55 11.82 21.86 -30.33
CA ARG A 55 10.58 21.08 -30.42
C ARG A 55 10.23 20.44 -29.06
N VAL A 56 9.03 20.71 -28.58
CA VAL A 56 8.48 20.02 -27.39
C VAL A 56 8.16 18.56 -27.70
N ALA A 57 8.17 17.72 -26.66
CA ALA A 57 7.66 16.36 -26.76
C ALA A 57 6.18 16.35 -27.20
N ARG A 58 5.81 15.42 -28.04
CA ARG A 58 4.42 15.24 -28.51
C ARG A 58 4.04 13.78 -28.36
N GLU A 59 2.87 13.57 -27.80
CA GLU A 59 2.22 12.28 -27.66
C GLU A 59 0.82 12.38 -28.27
N ASP A 60 0.39 11.34 -28.97
CA ASP A 60 -0.96 11.29 -29.52
C ASP A 60 -1.98 11.23 -28.37
N ALA A 61 -3.08 11.96 -28.47
CA ALA A 61 -4.17 11.90 -27.49
C ALA A 61 -4.84 10.52 -27.49
N ASP A 62 -4.90 9.88 -28.67
CA ASP A 62 -5.49 8.55 -28.83
C ASP A 62 -4.58 7.45 -28.26
N TYR A 63 -5.19 6.41 -27.72
CA TYR A 63 -4.50 5.24 -27.18
C TYR A 63 -5.32 3.97 -27.40
N VAL A 64 -4.63 2.84 -27.46
CA VAL A 64 -5.26 1.52 -27.46
C VAL A 64 -5.38 1.03 -26.01
N ARG A 65 -6.59 0.61 -25.62
CA ARG A 65 -6.82 0.06 -24.28
C ARG A 65 -6.32 -1.38 -24.21
N GLY A 66 -5.43 -1.66 -23.24
CA GLY A 66 -4.90 -2.99 -22.93
C GLY A 66 -5.59 -3.67 -21.73
N GLY A 67 -6.68 -3.08 -21.22
CA GLY A 67 -7.34 -3.54 -20.01
C GLY A 67 -6.87 -2.79 -18.75
N SER A 68 -7.14 -3.37 -17.59
CA SER A 68 -6.69 -2.87 -16.29
C SER A 68 -6.16 -4.02 -15.44
N VAL A 69 -5.21 -3.71 -14.58
CA VAL A 69 -4.65 -4.64 -13.58
C VAL A 69 -4.60 -3.96 -12.22
N ASN A 70 -4.37 -4.74 -11.18
CA ASN A 70 -4.24 -4.26 -9.82
C ASN A 70 -2.86 -4.63 -9.28
N GLY A 71 -2.39 -3.87 -8.31
CA GLY A 71 -1.17 -4.12 -7.58
C GLY A 71 -1.43 -4.09 -6.09
N PHE A 72 -0.88 -5.07 -5.36
CA PHE A 72 -0.83 -5.06 -3.91
C PHE A 72 0.58 -4.64 -3.49
N LEU A 73 0.68 -3.47 -2.88
CA LEU A 73 1.94 -2.95 -2.34
C LEU A 73 2.04 -3.32 -0.85
N ALA A 74 3.13 -4.00 -0.50
CA ALA A 74 3.59 -4.13 0.87
C ALA A 74 4.86 -3.31 1.03
N CYS A 75 4.96 -2.48 2.08
CA CYS A 75 6.20 -1.78 2.41
C CYS A 75 6.50 -1.86 3.91
N ALA A 76 7.75 -2.13 4.25
CA ALA A 76 8.28 -2.05 5.61
C ALA A 76 9.05 -0.73 5.75
N PRO A 77 8.41 0.35 6.25
CA PRO A 77 8.95 1.70 6.20
C PRO A 77 10.28 1.84 6.94
N HIS A 78 10.45 1.16 8.06
CA HIS A 78 11.68 1.22 8.86
C HIS A 78 12.83 0.41 8.26
N LEU A 79 12.52 -0.62 7.47
CA LEU A 79 13.54 -1.48 6.83
C LEU A 79 13.94 -0.94 5.44
N GLY A 80 13.22 0.05 4.92
CA GLY A 80 13.41 0.51 3.55
C GLY A 80 13.12 -0.59 2.52
N TRP A 81 12.19 -1.50 2.83
CA TRP A 81 11.79 -2.61 1.97
C TRP A 81 10.38 -2.40 1.40
N ARG A 82 10.18 -2.82 0.17
CA ARG A 82 8.87 -2.88 -0.50
C ARG A 82 8.79 -4.03 -1.48
N HIS A 83 7.56 -4.44 -1.75
CA HIS A 83 7.21 -5.40 -2.77
C HIS A 83 5.87 -5.03 -3.39
N LEU A 84 5.72 -5.21 -4.70
CA LEU A 84 4.45 -5.04 -5.40
C LEU A 84 4.10 -6.33 -6.13
N THR A 85 2.94 -6.89 -5.83
CA THR A 85 2.37 -8.05 -6.54
C THR A 85 1.36 -7.55 -7.55
N ILE A 86 1.57 -7.85 -8.85
CA ILE A 86 0.59 -7.53 -9.90
C ILE A 86 -0.43 -8.65 -10.01
N THR A 87 -1.70 -8.31 -10.07
CA THR A 87 -2.82 -9.25 -10.18
C THR A 87 -3.84 -8.76 -11.20
N ALA A 88 -4.55 -9.68 -11.84
CA ALA A 88 -5.64 -9.34 -12.74
C ALA A 88 -6.86 -8.76 -12.00
N ARG A 89 -7.04 -9.12 -10.73
CA ARG A 89 -8.16 -8.72 -9.88
C ARG A 89 -7.66 -8.35 -8.49
N ARG A 90 -8.51 -7.69 -7.71
CA ARG A 90 -8.27 -7.37 -6.29
C ARG A 90 -9.32 -8.05 -5.40
N THR A 91 -9.36 -9.35 -5.47
CA THR A 91 -10.28 -10.13 -4.65
C THR A 91 -9.71 -10.43 -3.27
N ALA A 92 -10.56 -10.87 -2.34
CA ALA A 92 -10.11 -11.36 -1.04
C ALA A 92 -9.11 -12.53 -1.17
N ILE A 93 -9.24 -13.35 -2.22
CA ILE A 93 -8.33 -14.46 -2.51
C ILE A 93 -6.96 -13.93 -2.94
N ASP A 94 -6.92 -12.93 -3.83
CA ASP A 94 -5.65 -12.31 -4.26
C ASP A 94 -4.93 -11.66 -3.07
N PHE A 95 -5.67 -10.97 -2.22
CA PHE A 95 -5.16 -10.39 -0.97
C PHE A 95 -4.59 -11.48 -0.04
N ALA A 96 -5.31 -12.58 0.16
CA ALA A 96 -4.84 -13.70 0.98
C ALA A 96 -3.53 -14.31 0.46
N HIS A 97 -3.39 -14.46 -0.87
CA HIS A 97 -2.15 -14.93 -1.48
C HIS A 97 -0.99 -13.94 -1.29
N ALA A 98 -1.24 -12.65 -1.37
CA ALA A 98 -0.23 -11.63 -1.09
C ALA A 98 0.22 -11.67 0.38
N LEU A 99 -0.70 -11.88 1.34
CA LEU A 99 -0.37 -12.07 2.75
C LEU A 99 0.44 -13.34 3.02
N ARG A 100 0.09 -14.46 2.35
CA ARG A 100 0.88 -15.67 2.44
C ARG A 100 2.31 -15.44 1.95
N ALA A 101 2.49 -14.79 0.82
CA ALA A 101 3.81 -14.44 0.30
C ALA A 101 4.57 -13.52 1.27
N LEU A 102 3.88 -12.57 1.91
CA LEU A 102 4.47 -11.71 2.93
C LEU A 102 5.05 -12.51 4.08
N VAL A 103 4.29 -13.49 4.60
CA VAL A 103 4.69 -14.33 5.75
C VAL A 103 5.74 -15.37 5.37
N ASP A 104 5.57 -16.06 4.24
CA ASP A 104 6.36 -17.26 3.92
C ASP A 104 7.60 -16.96 3.06
N VAL A 105 7.58 -15.87 2.28
CA VAL A 105 8.66 -15.54 1.33
C VAL A 105 9.42 -14.30 1.77
N HIS A 106 8.71 -13.26 2.18
CA HIS A 106 9.34 -11.96 2.44
C HIS A 106 9.85 -11.83 3.88
N PHE A 107 9.13 -12.40 4.85
CA PHE A 107 9.49 -12.36 6.27
C PHE A 107 9.37 -13.73 6.94
N PRO A 108 10.01 -14.82 6.39
CA PRO A 108 9.86 -16.17 6.91
C PRO A 108 10.36 -16.32 8.36
N ASP A 109 11.40 -15.58 8.71
CA ASP A 109 12.06 -15.65 10.02
C ASP A 109 11.47 -14.69 11.06
N ALA A 110 10.50 -13.85 10.66
CA ALA A 110 9.85 -12.93 11.58
C ALA A 110 9.03 -13.70 12.62
N ALA A 111 9.13 -13.30 13.89
CA ALA A 111 8.29 -13.83 14.97
C ALA A 111 6.79 -13.45 14.75
N GLY A 112 6.56 -12.30 14.14
CA GLY A 112 5.26 -11.79 13.72
C GLY A 112 5.43 -10.58 12.82
N ILE A 113 4.36 -10.10 12.20
CA ILE A 113 4.34 -8.92 11.35
C ILE A 113 3.26 -7.98 11.88
N VAL A 114 3.62 -6.75 12.20
CA VAL A 114 2.65 -5.69 12.52
C VAL A 114 2.11 -5.16 11.20
N LEU A 115 0.88 -5.53 10.86
CA LEU A 115 0.26 -5.23 9.58
C LEU A 115 -0.70 -4.05 9.69
N VAL A 116 -0.38 -2.95 9.02
CA VAL A 116 -1.28 -1.80 8.84
C VAL A 116 -1.89 -1.87 7.45
N THR A 117 -3.22 -1.89 7.38
CA THR A 117 -3.97 -1.91 6.12
C THR A 117 -5.23 -1.05 6.23
N ASP A 118 -5.85 -0.73 5.09
CA ASP A 118 -7.13 -0.07 5.08
C ASP A 118 -8.27 -1.00 5.54
N ASN A 119 -9.43 -0.41 5.85
CA ASN A 119 -10.57 -1.12 6.38
C ASN A 119 -11.53 -1.60 5.27
N LEU A 120 -11.02 -2.10 4.13
CA LEU A 120 -11.83 -2.68 3.09
C LEU A 120 -12.40 -4.06 3.50
N ASN A 121 -13.57 -4.41 2.95
CA ASN A 121 -14.19 -5.71 3.24
C ASN A 121 -13.34 -6.89 2.77
N THR A 122 -12.52 -6.70 1.74
CA THR A 122 -11.58 -7.71 1.21
C THR A 122 -10.34 -7.88 2.08
N HIS A 123 -9.99 -6.88 2.91
CA HIS A 123 -8.80 -6.86 3.76
C HIS A 123 -9.09 -7.37 5.17
N ARG A 124 -9.71 -8.52 5.27
CA ARG A 124 -10.11 -9.14 6.54
C ARG A 124 -9.43 -10.50 6.75
N PRO A 125 -9.23 -10.93 8.02
CA PRO A 125 -8.74 -12.27 8.31
C PRO A 125 -9.54 -13.38 7.63
N ALA A 126 -10.84 -13.16 7.40
CA ALA A 126 -11.72 -14.10 6.69
C ALA A 126 -11.25 -14.42 5.26
N ALA A 127 -10.51 -13.51 4.61
CA ALA A 127 -9.93 -13.74 3.28
C ALA A 127 -8.99 -14.97 3.27
N LEU A 128 -8.24 -15.20 4.35
CA LEU A 128 -7.35 -16.35 4.46
C LEU A 128 -8.14 -17.67 4.45
N TYR A 129 -9.29 -17.72 5.11
CA TYR A 129 -10.15 -18.89 5.13
C TYR A 129 -10.92 -19.13 3.82
N GLN A 130 -11.06 -18.10 3.00
CA GLN A 130 -11.60 -18.23 1.63
C GLN A 130 -10.58 -18.82 0.66
N ALA A 131 -9.30 -18.57 0.90
CA ALA A 131 -8.21 -18.95 -0.01
C ALA A 131 -7.51 -20.26 0.39
N PHE A 132 -7.46 -20.60 1.69
CA PHE A 132 -6.65 -21.69 2.22
C PHE A 132 -7.43 -22.62 3.13
N PRO A 133 -6.94 -23.88 3.30
CA PRO A 133 -7.45 -24.77 4.33
C PRO A 133 -7.33 -24.16 5.73
N PRO A 134 -8.23 -24.48 6.68
CA PRO A 134 -8.28 -23.84 7.99
C PRO A 134 -6.96 -23.82 8.77
N ALA A 135 -6.20 -24.90 8.72
CA ALA A 135 -4.91 -24.99 9.41
C ALA A 135 -3.88 -24.02 8.85
N GLU A 136 -3.82 -23.86 7.52
CA GLU A 136 -2.93 -22.92 6.86
C GLU A 136 -3.38 -21.48 7.08
N ALA A 137 -4.66 -21.19 6.92
CA ALA A 137 -5.24 -19.89 7.20
C ALA A 137 -4.92 -19.41 8.62
N TRP A 138 -5.08 -20.32 9.60
CA TRP A 138 -4.78 -20.04 11.00
C TRP A 138 -3.29 -19.79 11.23
N ARG A 139 -2.41 -20.60 10.64
CA ARG A 139 -0.95 -20.43 10.72
C ARG A 139 -0.51 -19.04 10.22
N ILE A 140 -1.05 -18.60 9.09
CA ILE A 140 -0.75 -17.26 8.54
C ILE A 140 -1.30 -16.18 9.47
N LEU A 141 -2.55 -16.34 9.92
CA LEU A 141 -3.21 -15.38 10.79
C LEU A 141 -2.44 -15.14 12.09
N GLN A 142 -1.90 -16.20 12.71
CA GLN A 142 -1.12 -16.09 13.95
C GLN A 142 0.18 -15.27 13.79
N LYS A 143 0.69 -15.13 12.58
CA LYS A 143 1.87 -14.30 12.26
C LYS A 143 1.55 -12.82 12.06
N LEU A 144 0.28 -12.45 12.00
CA LEU A 144 -0.16 -11.10 11.64
C LEU A 144 -0.85 -10.40 12.80
N GLU A 145 -0.28 -9.29 13.25
CA GLU A 145 -0.90 -8.33 14.16
C GLU A 145 -1.60 -7.27 13.33
N TRP A 146 -2.93 -7.28 13.30
CA TRP A 146 -3.74 -6.48 12.40
C TRP A 146 -4.09 -5.11 13.00
N HIS A 147 -3.82 -4.06 12.24
CA HIS A 147 -4.23 -2.69 12.54
C HIS A 147 -4.89 -2.08 11.32
N TYR A 148 -6.10 -1.54 11.51
CA TYR A 148 -6.87 -0.95 10.42
C TYR A 148 -6.88 0.57 10.52
N THR A 149 -6.60 1.24 9.39
CA THR A 149 -6.85 2.67 9.31
C THR A 149 -8.35 2.96 9.48
N PRO A 150 -8.73 4.11 10.04
CA PRO A 150 -10.14 4.46 10.14
C PRO A 150 -10.78 4.56 8.75
N LYS A 151 -12.08 4.31 8.67
CA LYS A 151 -12.83 4.50 7.42
C LYS A 151 -12.64 5.92 6.89
N HIS A 152 -12.27 6.06 5.61
CA HIS A 152 -11.87 7.32 4.98
C HIS A 152 -10.57 7.95 5.53
N GLY A 153 -9.76 7.19 6.24
CA GLY A 153 -8.48 7.60 6.81
C GLY A 153 -7.26 6.94 6.14
N SER A 154 -7.35 6.57 4.86
CA SER A 154 -6.24 5.92 4.11
C SER A 154 -4.95 6.75 4.15
N TRP A 155 -5.05 8.08 4.26
CA TRP A 155 -3.90 8.96 4.42
C TRP A 155 -3.00 8.63 5.64
N LEU A 156 -3.51 7.87 6.61
CA LEU A 156 -2.75 7.32 7.73
C LEU A 156 -1.93 6.08 7.34
N ASN A 157 -2.19 5.47 6.17
CA ASN A 157 -1.43 4.32 5.72
C ASN A 157 -0.14 4.79 5.02
N MET A 158 1.04 4.42 5.55
CA MET A 158 2.31 4.78 4.88
C MET A 158 2.46 4.16 3.50
N ALA A 159 1.74 3.08 3.18
CA ALA A 159 1.72 2.50 1.84
C ALA A 159 1.21 3.49 0.78
N GLU A 160 0.28 4.39 1.13
CA GLU A 160 -0.20 5.46 0.24
C GLU A 160 0.93 6.42 -0.19
N LEU A 161 1.86 6.71 0.72
CA LEU A 161 3.05 7.52 0.38
C LEU A 161 3.91 6.81 -0.65
N GLU A 162 4.16 5.53 -0.47
CA GLU A 162 4.95 4.72 -1.39
C GLU A 162 4.24 4.53 -2.74
N LEU A 163 2.91 4.32 -2.74
CA LEU A 163 2.09 4.29 -3.96
C LEU A 163 2.16 5.62 -4.72
N SER A 164 2.14 6.75 -4.01
CA SER A 164 2.32 8.07 -4.63
C SER A 164 3.69 8.23 -5.29
N VAL A 165 4.75 7.69 -4.69
CA VAL A 165 6.09 7.69 -5.29
C VAL A 165 6.15 6.76 -6.50
N LEU A 166 5.59 5.54 -6.39
CA LEU A 166 5.47 4.58 -7.50
C LEU A 166 4.73 5.22 -8.68
N GLN A 167 3.60 5.88 -8.41
CA GLN A 167 2.82 6.56 -9.45
C GLN A 167 3.68 7.56 -10.20
N ARG A 168 4.36 8.47 -9.51
CA ARG A 168 5.16 9.53 -10.14
C ARG A 168 6.42 9.03 -10.85
N GLN A 169 7.08 8.01 -10.30
CA GLN A 169 8.38 7.56 -10.81
C GLN A 169 8.26 6.47 -11.87
N CYS A 170 7.20 5.65 -11.81
CA CYS A 170 7.07 4.45 -12.64
C CYS A 170 5.78 4.43 -13.47
N LEU A 171 4.63 4.77 -12.87
CA LEU A 171 3.32 4.52 -13.47
C LEU A 171 2.72 5.73 -14.19
N ASP A 172 3.25 6.96 -14.03
CA ASP A 172 2.74 8.18 -14.67
C ASP A 172 3.14 8.27 -16.15
N ARG A 173 2.80 7.19 -16.88
CA ARG A 173 3.03 7.05 -18.32
C ARG A 173 2.13 5.96 -18.89
N ARG A 174 2.08 5.87 -20.21
CA ARG A 174 1.40 4.77 -20.90
C ARG A 174 2.24 3.50 -20.78
N ILE A 175 1.62 2.45 -20.28
CA ILE A 175 2.20 1.10 -20.18
C ILE A 175 1.26 0.18 -20.98
N PRO A 176 1.75 -0.48 -22.04
CA PRO A 176 0.86 -1.14 -22.99
C PRO A 176 0.29 -2.47 -22.51
N ASP A 177 1.05 -3.20 -21.69
CA ASP A 177 0.75 -4.58 -21.32
C ASP A 177 1.31 -4.96 -19.95
N VAL A 178 0.87 -6.12 -19.43
CA VAL A 178 1.29 -6.66 -18.14
C VAL A 178 2.78 -6.97 -18.09
N PRO A 179 3.41 -7.64 -19.07
CA PRO A 179 4.85 -7.92 -19.04
C PRO A 179 5.71 -6.66 -18.94
N THR A 180 5.31 -5.59 -19.63
CA THR A 180 5.99 -4.30 -19.53
C THR A 180 5.82 -3.70 -18.13
N LEU A 181 4.60 -3.73 -17.58
CA LEU A 181 4.34 -3.24 -16.23
C LEU A 181 5.17 -4.00 -15.19
N GLU A 182 5.17 -5.33 -15.24
CA GLU A 182 5.93 -6.17 -14.30
C GLU A 182 7.44 -5.89 -14.35
N ARG A 183 8.01 -5.74 -15.53
CA ARG A 183 9.42 -5.40 -15.72
C ARG A 183 9.75 -4.04 -15.08
N GLU A 184 8.95 -3.02 -15.37
CA GLU A 184 9.17 -1.66 -14.87
C GLU A 184 9.01 -1.56 -13.35
N VAL A 185 7.98 -2.20 -12.81
CA VAL A 185 7.73 -2.26 -11.36
C VAL A 185 8.83 -3.04 -10.65
N THR A 186 9.26 -4.18 -11.22
CA THR A 186 10.36 -4.98 -10.65
C THR A 186 11.66 -4.16 -10.59
N ALA A 187 11.99 -3.44 -11.65
CA ALA A 187 13.15 -2.56 -11.67
C ALA A 187 13.06 -1.43 -10.65
N TRP A 188 11.90 -0.80 -10.53
CA TRP A 188 11.65 0.26 -9.55
C TRP A 188 11.78 -0.27 -8.10
N VAL A 189 11.15 -1.40 -7.79
CA VAL A 189 11.23 -2.07 -6.49
C VAL A 189 12.68 -2.40 -6.15
N ALA A 190 13.42 -3.01 -7.10
CA ALA A 190 14.80 -3.39 -6.90
C ALA A 190 15.70 -2.18 -6.58
N ALA A 191 15.57 -1.09 -7.34
CA ALA A 191 16.34 0.14 -7.12
C ALA A 191 16.08 0.72 -5.73
N ARG A 192 14.81 0.88 -5.34
CA ARG A 192 14.47 1.47 -4.05
C ARG A 192 14.86 0.59 -2.86
N ASN A 193 14.78 -0.73 -3.00
CA ASN A 193 15.22 -1.67 -1.97
C ASN A 193 16.75 -1.68 -1.84
N ALA A 194 17.49 -1.55 -2.93
CA ALA A 194 18.95 -1.45 -2.91
C ALA A 194 19.43 -0.19 -2.13
N GLU A 195 18.72 0.92 -2.29
CA GLU A 195 19.00 2.18 -1.57
C GLU A 195 18.47 2.17 -0.13
N ARG A 196 17.68 1.16 0.28
CA ARG A 196 17.05 1.05 1.61
C ARG A 196 16.31 2.34 2.01
N LEU A 197 15.53 2.89 1.08
CA LEU A 197 14.82 4.15 1.30
C LEU A 197 13.72 3.97 2.34
N THR A 198 13.97 4.44 3.55
CA THR A 198 13.02 4.40 4.68
C THR A 198 11.98 5.49 4.58
N LEU A 199 10.85 5.29 5.26
CA LEU A 199 9.81 6.31 5.47
C LEU A 199 9.76 6.66 6.94
N SER A 200 9.67 7.96 7.24
CA SER A 200 9.49 8.47 8.60
C SER A 200 8.12 9.11 8.74
N TRP A 201 7.39 8.71 9.77
CA TRP A 201 6.09 9.28 10.10
C TRP A 201 6.23 10.37 11.16
N HIS A 202 5.78 11.59 10.85
CA HIS A 202 5.96 12.75 11.72
C HIS A 202 4.68 13.24 12.41
N PHE A 203 3.50 12.75 11.98
CA PHE A 203 2.24 13.15 12.58
C PHE A 203 1.98 12.31 13.83
N THR A 204 2.11 12.93 15.00
CA THR A 204 1.99 12.25 16.30
C THR A 204 0.58 12.31 16.87
N MET A 205 0.33 11.55 17.92
CA MET A 205 -0.94 11.58 18.66
C MET A 205 -1.22 12.96 19.27
N GLU A 206 -0.18 13.62 19.83
CA GLU A 206 -0.29 14.97 20.36
C GLU A 206 -0.62 15.98 19.25
N ALA A 207 0.00 15.84 18.09
CA ALA A 207 -0.30 16.67 16.93
C ALA A 207 -1.75 16.43 16.45
N ALA A 208 -2.24 15.19 16.47
CA ALA A 208 -3.63 14.87 16.12
C ALA A 208 -4.62 15.54 17.09
N ARG A 209 -4.42 15.41 18.39
CA ARG A 209 -5.26 16.03 19.41
C ARG A 209 -5.28 17.56 19.31
N SER A 210 -4.13 18.16 19.04
CA SER A 210 -3.98 19.62 18.90
C SER A 210 -4.59 20.16 17.60
N ARG A 211 -4.36 19.47 16.45
CA ARG A 211 -4.74 19.97 15.13
C ARG A 211 -6.14 19.54 14.69
N LEU A 212 -6.69 18.49 15.29
CA LEU A 212 -7.99 17.90 14.94
C LEU A 212 -8.91 17.78 16.17
N PRO A 213 -9.02 18.82 17.04
CA PRO A 213 -9.78 18.73 18.28
C PRO A 213 -11.26 18.42 18.05
N TRP A 214 -11.80 18.80 16.89
CA TRP A 214 -13.19 18.54 16.54
C TRP A 214 -13.52 17.06 16.28
N LEU A 215 -12.51 16.19 16.13
CA LEU A 215 -12.72 14.75 15.97
C LEU A 215 -13.07 14.08 17.31
N TYR A 216 -12.66 14.67 18.40
CA TYR A 216 -12.86 14.11 19.73
C TYR A 216 -14.21 14.58 20.31
N PRO A 217 -15.00 13.66 20.91
CA PRO A 217 -16.23 14.05 21.60
C PRO A 217 -15.93 15.05 22.73
N CYS A 218 -16.74 16.11 22.83
CA CYS A 218 -16.69 16.97 23.98
C CYS A 218 -17.29 16.22 25.18
N HIS A 219 -16.55 16.13 26.27
CA HIS A 219 -17.09 15.69 27.57
C HIS A 219 -17.47 16.95 28.35
N GLU A 220 -18.77 17.09 28.59
CA GLU A 220 -19.31 18.11 29.54
C GLU A 220 -19.02 17.70 30.98
#